data_e5dfe691a4cb4f5f12c5d9ff86faeb15
#
_entry.id   e5dfe691a4cb4f5f12c5d9ff86faeb15
#
_cell.length_a   1.000
_cell.length_b   1.000
_cell.length_c   1.000
_cell.angle_alpha   90.00
_cell.angle_beta   90.00
_cell.angle_gamma   90.00
#
_symmetry.space_group_name_H-M   'P 1'
#
loop_
_entity.id
_entity.type
_entity.pdbx_description
1 polymer ?
#
loop_
_entity_poly.entity_id
_entity_poly.type
_entity_poly.pdbx_seq_one_letter_code
_entity_poly.pdbx_strand_id
1 'polypeptide(L)'
;MVVKVDHIGIAVKDLEKALKFYEEILGLKCENTEVVEEQKVKVAFLPIGDTEVELLESTEANGPIAKYIEKRGEGVQHIAYRVDDIEKAIEEMKEKGIRMIDEN
;
A
#
# COMPACT_ATOMS: atom_id res chain seq x y z
N MET A 1 -5.45 -16.57 11.94
CA MET A 1 -4.80 -15.25 12.01
C MET A 1 -4.80 -14.59 10.62
N VAL A 2 -3.76 -14.75 9.83
CA VAL A 2 -3.74 -14.15 8.48
C VAL A 2 -4.45 -15.05 7.49
N VAL A 3 -5.38 -14.48 6.69
CA VAL A 3 -6.13 -15.24 5.70
C VAL A 3 -5.73 -14.93 4.26
N LYS A 4 -5.17 -13.74 4.01
CA LYS A 4 -4.66 -13.39 2.68
C LYS A 4 -3.86 -12.10 2.72
N VAL A 5 -3.16 -11.81 1.62
CA VAL A 5 -2.60 -10.48 1.40
C VAL A 5 -3.74 -9.61 0.89
N ASP A 6 -4.07 -8.56 1.65
CA ASP A 6 -5.14 -7.65 1.26
C ASP A 6 -4.68 -6.74 0.13
N HIS A 7 -3.56 -6.08 0.32
CA HIS A 7 -2.97 -5.26 -0.73
C HIS A 7 -1.47 -5.07 -0.55
N ILE A 8 -0.83 -4.65 -1.64
CA ILE A 8 0.60 -4.34 -1.66
C ILE A 8 0.73 -2.89 -2.11
N GLY A 9 1.29 -2.07 -1.27
CA GLY A 9 1.51 -0.65 -1.57
C GLY A 9 2.90 -0.44 -2.17
N ILE A 10 2.94 0.13 -3.38
CA ILE A 10 4.17 0.35 -4.12
C ILE A 10 4.38 1.86 -4.31
N ALA A 11 5.48 2.37 -3.79
CA ALA A 11 5.82 3.78 -3.91
C ALA A 11 6.44 4.04 -5.28
N VAL A 12 5.88 5.00 -6.01
CA VAL A 12 6.35 5.37 -7.36
C VAL A 12 6.53 6.87 -7.45
N LYS A 13 7.49 7.29 -8.27
CA LYS A 13 7.73 8.72 -8.51
C LYS A 13 6.71 9.32 -9.46
N ASP A 14 6.27 8.54 -10.42
CA ASP A 14 5.36 8.99 -11.46
C ASP A 14 4.26 7.95 -11.67
N LEU A 15 3.08 8.26 -11.17
CA LEU A 15 1.95 7.35 -11.20
C LEU A 15 1.53 6.99 -12.62
N GLU A 16 1.51 7.96 -13.53
CA GLU A 16 1.09 7.70 -14.91
C GLU A 16 2.03 6.74 -15.62
N LYS A 17 3.33 6.90 -15.42
CA LYS A 17 4.31 5.97 -16.00
C LYS A 17 4.18 4.57 -15.42
N ALA A 18 4.00 4.49 -14.12
CA ALA A 18 3.81 3.20 -13.45
C ALA A 18 2.55 2.53 -13.95
N LEU A 19 1.45 3.26 -14.09
CA LEU A 19 0.20 2.72 -14.61
C LEU A 19 0.35 2.17 -16.02
N LYS A 20 1.11 2.84 -16.88
CA LYS A 20 1.36 2.32 -18.22
C LYS A 20 2.02 0.95 -18.17
N PHE A 21 3.01 0.78 -17.31
CA PHE A 21 3.68 -0.51 -17.15
C PHE A 21 2.69 -1.58 -16.69
N TYR A 22 1.96 -1.30 -15.62
CA TYR A 22 1.05 -2.30 -15.07
C TYR A 22 -0.12 -2.63 -15.99
N GLU A 23 -0.65 -1.64 -16.69
CA GLU A 23 -1.78 -1.88 -17.60
C GLU A 23 -1.35 -2.42 -18.96
N GLU A 24 -0.36 -1.81 -19.59
CA GLU A 24 0.04 -2.18 -20.95
C GLU A 24 0.95 -3.41 -21.00
N ILE A 25 1.88 -3.52 -20.06
CA ILE A 25 2.84 -4.63 -20.06
C ILE A 25 2.30 -5.83 -19.28
N LEU A 26 1.79 -5.60 -18.07
CA LEU A 26 1.31 -6.69 -17.22
C LEU A 26 -0.17 -7.03 -17.43
N GLY A 27 -0.90 -6.20 -18.17
CA GLY A 27 -2.30 -6.48 -18.48
C GLY A 27 -3.28 -6.27 -17.34
N LEU A 28 -2.89 -5.58 -16.28
CA LEU A 28 -3.78 -5.27 -15.19
C LEU A 28 -4.68 -4.10 -15.57
N LYS A 29 -5.76 -3.93 -14.83
CA LYS A 29 -6.69 -2.83 -15.09
C LYS A 29 -6.83 -1.97 -13.85
N CYS A 30 -6.55 -0.68 -13.99
CA CYS A 30 -6.75 0.26 -12.90
C CYS A 30 -8.26 0.47 -12.70
N GLU A 31 -8.74 0.16 -11.51
CA GLU A 31 -10.15 0.30 -11.19
C GLU A 31 -10.52 1.72 -10.81
N ASN A 32 -9.62 2.41 -10.12
CA ASN A 32 -9.91 3.73 -9.60
C ASN A 32 -8.62 4.43 -9.17
N THR A 33 -8.67 5.75 -9.08
CA THR A 33 -7.60 6.54 -8.45
C THR A 33 -8.23 7.47 -7.42
N GLU A 34 -7.51 7.71 -6.34
CA GLU A 34 -7.97 8.61 -5.28
C GLU A 34 -6.82 9.46 -4.77
N VAL A 35 -7.16 10.67 -4.31
CA VAL A 35 -6.21 11.52 -3.58
C VAL A 35 -6.61 11.50 -2.12
N VAL A 36 -5.69 11.08 -1.26
CA VAL A 36 -5.89 11.09 0.19
C VAL A 36 -5.08 12.26 0.74
N GLU A 37 -5.74 13.39 0.89
CA GLU A 37 -5.07 14.64 1.25
C GLU A 37 -4.35 14.60 2.60
N GLU A 38 -4.94 13.94 3.58
CA GLU A 38 -4.35 13.81 4.91
C GLU A 38 -3.03 13.09 4.89
N GLN A 39 -2.85 12.16 3.95
CA GLN A 39 -1.64 11.37 3.79
C GLN A 39 -0.74 11.91 2.68
N LYS A 40 -1.18 12.96 2.00
CA LYS A 40 -0.44 13.60 0.90
C LYS A 40 -0.04 12.60 -0.18
N VAL A 41 -1.00 11.76 -0.59
CA VAL A 41 -0.75 10.68 -1.53
C VAL A 41 -1.87 10.57 -2.55
N LYS A 42 -1.50 10.22 -3.78
CA LYS A 42 -2.42 9.81 -4.84
C LYS A 42 -2.26 8.33 -5.04
N VAL A 43 -3.36 7.59 -5.02
CA VAL A 43 -3.36 6.13 -5.07
C VAL A 43 -4.08 5.64 -6.31
N ALA A 44 -3.48 4.67 -7.00
CA ALA A 44 -4.16 3.94 -8.07
C ALA A 44 -4.38 2.51 -7.61
N PHE A 45 -5.59 2.00 -7.80
CA PHE A 45 -5.99 0.67 -7.34
C PHE A 45 -6.04 -0.31 -8.51
N LEU A 46 -5.25 -1.39 -8.42
CA LEU A 46 -5.12 -2.41 -9.46
C LEU A 46 -5.46 -3.78 -8.87
N PRO A 47 -6.72 -4.24 -9.01
CA PRO A 47 -7.09 -5.57 -8.48
C PRO A 47 -6.35 -6.69 -9.21
N ILE A 48 -5.93 -7.71 -8.46
CA ILE A 48 -5.30 -8.92 -8.99
C ILE A 48 -5.88 -10.10 -8.22
N GLY A 49 -6.79 -10.86 -8.83
CA GLY A 49 -7.42 -11.97 -8.13
C GLY A 49 -8.04 -11.50 -6.81
N ASP A 50 -7.65 -12.10 -5.70
CA ASP A 50 -8.16 -11.74 -4.38
C ASP A 50 -7.39 -10.62 -3.69
N THR A 51 -6.36 -10.10 -4.33
CA THR A 51 -5.53 -9.05 -3.73
C THR A 51 -5.55 -7.80 -4.59
N GLU A 52 -4.81 -6.79 -4.19
CA GLU A 52 -4.80 -5.51 -4.89
C GLU A 52 -3.40 -4.90 -4.81
N VAL A 53 -2.94 -4.36 -5.93
CA VAL A 53 -1.74 -3.52 -5.93
C VAL A 53 -2.21 -2.08 -5.85
N GLU A 54 -1.61 -1.31 -4.95
CA GLU A 54 -1.86 0.12 -4.84
C GLU A 54 -0.58 0.86 -5.19
N LEU A 55 -0.65 1.66 -6.25
CA LEU A 55 0.48 2.50 -6.62
C LEU A 55 0.32 3.84 -5.90
N LEU A 56 1.39 4.27 -5.23
CA LEU A 56 1.35 5.42 -4.34
C LEU A 56 2.33 6.49 -4.84
N GLU A 57 1.79 7.66 -5.18
CA GLU A 57 2.60 8.80 -5.57
C GLU A 57 2.37 9.94 -4.58
N SER A 58 3.44 10.54 -4.08
CA SER A 58 3.31 11.68 -3.18
C SER A 58 2.75 12.89 -3.91
N THR A 59 1.80 13.60 -3.28
CA THR A 59 1.27 14.85 -3.85
C THR A 59 2.11 16.06 -3.44
N GLU A 60 3.01 15.88 -2.46
CA GLU A 60 3.87 16.95 -1.96
C GLU A 60 5.27 16.43 -1.69
N ALA A 61 6.26 17.31 -1.83
CA ALA A 61 7.66 16.94 -1.62
C ALA A 61 7.97 16.46 -0.21
N ASN A 62 7.18 16.86 0.78
CA ASN A 62 7.37 16.47 2.17
C ASN A 62 6.42 15.34 2.64
N GLY A 63 5.69 14.71 1.72
CA GLY A 63 4.78 13.63 2.07
C GLY A 63 5.52 12.35 2.47
N PRO A 64 4.84 11.42 3.18
CA PRO A 64 5.46 10.17 3.62
C PRO A 64 6.03 9.33 2.48
N ILE A 65 5.33 9.27 1.35
CA ILE A 65 5.79 8.48 0.20
C ILE A 65 7.03 9.13 -0.44
N ALA A 66 7.05 10.48 -0.54
CA ALA A 66 8.23 11.18 -1.06
C ALA A 66 9.45 10.91 -0.17
N LYS A 67 9.26 10.93 1.15
CA LYS A 67 10.33 10.64 2.10
C LYS A 67 10.79 9.20 2.01
N TYR A 68 9.85 8.27 1.80
CA TYR A 68 10.19 6.87 1.61
C TYR A 68 11.08 6.68 0.38
N ILE A 69 10.69 7.28 -0.75
CA ILE A 69 11.43 7.16 -2.00
C ILE A 69 12.83 7.79 -1.87
N GLU A 70 12.92 8.90 -1.17
CA GLU A 70 14.20 9.58 -0.93
C GLU A 70 15.19 8.67 -0.20
N LYS A 71 14.71 7.90 0.77
CA LYS A 71 15.57 7.01 1.57
C LYS A 71 15.78 5.64 0.95
N ARG A 72 14.78 5.10 0.29
CA ARG A 72 14.79 3.71 -0.15
C ARG A 72 14.58 3.49 -1.64
N GLY A 73 14.25 4.55 -2.38
CA GLY A 73 13.91 4.44 -3.79
C GLY A 73 12.50 3.96 -4.01
N GLU A 74 12.12 3.76 -5.26
CA GLU A 74 10.81 3.21 -5.62
C GLU A 74 10.74 1.73 -5.26
N GLY A 75 9.56 1.25 -4.94
CA GLY A 75 9.36 -0.16 -4.65
C GLY A 75 8.27 -0.39 -3.63
N VAL A 76 8.18 -1.63 -3.16
CA VAL A 76 7.16 -2.03 -2.19
C VAL A 76 7.39 -1.28 -0.88
N GLN A 77 6.43 -0.45 -0.51
CA GLN A 77 6.48 0.35 0.69
C GLN A 77 5.81 -0.37 1.87
N HIS A 78 4.70 -1.07 1.60
CA HIS A 78 4.03 -1.84 2.64
C HIS A 78 3.22 -2.98 2.04
N ILE A 79 2.95 -3.97 2.90
CA ILE A 79 2.06 -5.08 2.58
C ILE A 79 1.03 -5.12 3.71
N ALA A 80 -0.26 -5.12 3.33
CA ALA A 80 -1.34 -5.23 4.29
C ALA A 80 -1.92 -6.64 4.23
N TYR A 81 -2.07 -7.26 5.36
CA TYR A 81 -2.64 -8.60 5.47
C TYR A 81 -4.06 -8.52 6.01
N ARG A 82 -4.92 -9.34 5.46
CA ARG A 82 -6.26 -9.50 6.03
C ARG A 82 -6.22 -10.60 7.08
N VAL A 83 -6.83 -10.33 8.23
CA VAL A 83 -6.94 -11.31 9.32
C VAL A 83 -8.41 -11.63 9.53
N ASP A 84 -8.67 -12.78 10.13
CA ASP A 84 -10.04 -13.23 10.40
C ASP A 84 -10.71 -12.44 11.54
N ASP A 85 -9.91 -11.98 12.51
CA ASP A 85 -10.40 -11.21 13.64
C ASP A 85 -9.30 -10.24 14.07
N ILE A 86 -9.46 -8.95 13.77
CA ILE A 86 -8.43 -7.95 14.02
C ILE A 86 -8.13 -7.76 15.51
N GLU A 87 -9.14 -7.80 16.35
CA GLU A 87 -8.93 -7.63 17.79
C GLU A 87 -8.12 -8.79 18.37
N LYS A 88 -8.48 -10.00 17.98
CA LYS A 88 -7.77 -11.20 18.42
C LYS A 88 -6.34 -11.24 17.89
N ALA A 89 -6.14 -10.81 16.63
CA ALA A 89 -4.81 -10.74 16.05
C ALA A 89 -3.92 -9.76 16.81
N ILE A 90 -4.46 -8.60 17.18
CA ILE A 90 -3.72 -7.61 17.96
C ILE A 90 -3.34 -8.19 19.34
N GLU A 91 -4.28 -8.85 20.01
CA GLU A 91 -4.02 -9.47 21.30
C GLU A 91 -2.93 -10.53 21.21
N GLU A 92 -3.00 -11.40 20.22
CA GLU A 92 -2.00 -12.45 20.02
C GLU A 92 -0.62 -11.86 19.76
N MET A 93 -0.54 -10.81 18.97
CA MET A 93 0.73 -10.15 18.69
C MET A 93 1.32 -9.51 19.96
N LYS A 94 0.48 -8.88 20.79
CA LYS A 94 0.93 -8.31 22.05
C LYS A 94 1.46 -9.39 23.00
N GLU A 95 0.77 -10.52 23.09
CA GLU A 95 1.20 -11.65 23.93
C GLU A 95 2.55 -12.19 23.48
N LYS A 96 2.84 -12.14 22.19
CA LYS A 96 4.12 -12.59 21.62
C LYS A 96 5.20 -11.53 21.67
N GLY A 97 4.92 -10.39 22.30
CA GLY A 97 5.90 -9.32 22.47
C GLY A 97 6.06 -8.39 21.27
N ILE A 98 5.13 -8.43 20.34
CA ILE A 98 5.19 -7.54 19.16
C ILE A 98 4.68 -6.17 19.57
N ARG A 99 5.48 -5.15 19.24
CA ARG A 99 5.11 -3.77 19.52
C ARG A 99 4.13 -3.27 18.45
N MET A 100 3.00 -2.73 18.89
CA MET A 100 2.01 -2.15 17.99
C MET A 100 2.28 -0.66 17.83
N ILE A 101 2.30 -0.19 16.59
CA ILE A 101 2.52 1.23 16.27
C ILE A 101 1.20 1.99 16.33
N ASP A 102 0.13 1.38 15.82
CA ASP A 102 -1.19 1.96 15.79
C ASP A 102 -2.20 0.88 16.19
N GLU A 103 -2.82 1.04 17.34
CA GLU A 103 -3.75 0.06 17.89
C GLU A 103 -5.22 0.40 17.63
N ASN A 104 -5.49 1.54 17.03
CA ASN A 104 -6.86 2.01 16.82
C ASN A 104 -7.47 1.52 15.51
#